data_f9b28082cb691453b24dab20a12d497b
#
_entry.id   f9b28082cb691453b24dab20a12d497b
#
_cell.length_a   1.000
_cell.length_b   1.000
_cell.length_c   1.000
_cell.angle_alpha   90.00
_cell.angle_beta   90.00
_cell.angle_gamma   90.00
#
_symmetry.space_group_name_H-M   'P 1'
#
loop_
_entity.id
_entity.type
_entity.pdbx_description
1 polymer ?
#
loop_
_entity_poly.entity_id
_entity_poly.type
_entity_poly.pdbx_seq_one_letter_code
_entity_poly.pdbx_strand_id
1 'polypeptide(L)'
;YYNIDDFSVRDEVGGLADLEARQLRLIGDPVQRYREDPVRMLRAARLAAKLGFELHPATRGPIAEMAGLLDAIPPARLFDDLQKLFMYGHAERSLRWLLDLKLFEHLFPGVDTRPDSVDLPLIRAALVNTDQRIAQGKSVTPAFLFAALLWPSFRRELEAIAGDDEATPEQLHEAADRVFDEHTGRVALPRRFSAVTREIWLLQDRFATPTPARARRLIRHPKFRAGYDFFVLRAEADPALADLAARWTQAQQVEGADFDRLFKLPPAGAAKPAGAKRKRRRRRTAKPGPAPDAG
;
A
#
# COMPACT_ATOMS: atom_id res chain seq x y z
N TYR A 1 26.96 -28.97 -6.06
CA TYR A 1 27.26 -29.51 -4.74
C TYR A 1 28.66 -29.08 -4.30
N TYR A 2 28.81 -28.74 -3.01
CA TYR A 2 30.11 -28.40 -2.42
C TYR A 2 30.64 -29.62 -1.66
N ASN A 3 31.83 -30.10 -2.04
CA ASN A 3 32.48 -31.20 -1.37
C ASN A 3 33.36 -30.64 -0.24
N ILE A 4 33.12 -31.07 0.99
CA ILE A 4 33.88 -30.62 2.17
C ILE A 4 35.22 -31.28 2.33
N ASP A 5 35.47 -32.39 1.65
CA ASP A 5 36.72 -33.12 1.79
C ASP A 5 37.87 -32.50 0.97
N ASP A 6 37.55 -32.02 -0.24
CA ASP A 6 38.53 -31.42 -1.16
C ASP A 6 38.20 -29.97 -1.56
N PHE A 7 37.13 -29.40 -0.95
CA PHE A 7 36.63 -28.05 -1.22
C PHE A 7 36.22 -27.79 -2.68
N SER A 8 36.01 -28.86 -3.45
CA SER A 8 35.56 -28.74 -4.84
C SER A 8 34.08 -28.40 -4.96
N VAL A 9 33.73 -27.70 -6.05
CA VAL A 9 32.33 -27.45 -6.42
C VAL A 9 32.00 -28.37 -7.60
N ARG A 10 31.02 -29.25 -7.39
CA ARG A 10 30.51 -30.13 -8.44
C ARG A 10 29.21 -29.54 -9.01
N ASP A 11 29.25 -29.17 -10.27
CA ASP A 11 28.13 -28.60 -11.01
C ASP A 11 27.58 -29.60 -12.03
N GLU A 12 26.38 -30.10 -11.75
CA GLU A 12 25.70 -31.10 -12.60
C GLU A 12 24.69 -30.47 -13.56
N VAL A 13 24.45 -29.15 -13.44
CA VAL A 13 23.34 -28.46 -14.13
C VAL A 13 23.75 -27.20 -14.87
N GLY A 14 25.05 -26.89 -14.90
CA GLY A 14 25.57 -25.68 -15.55
C GLY A 14 25.38 -24.40 -14.75
N GLY A 15 25.19 -24.51 -13.43
CA GLY A 15 24.95 -23.38 -12.55
C GLY A 15 26.13 -22.41 -12.44
N LEU A 16 27.39 -22.89 -12.60
CA LEU A 16 28.58 -22.03 -12.63
C LEU A 16 28.56 -21.10 -13.85
N ALA A 17 28.25 -21.66 -15.04
CA ALA A 17 28.11 -20.86 -16.26
C ALA A 17 26.96 -19.85 -16.18
N ASP A 18 25.82 -20.25 -15.62
CA ASP A 18 24.69 -19.35 -15.37
C ASP A 18 25.06 -18.24 -14.37
N LEU A 19 25.84 -18.54 -13.34
CA LEU A 19 26.33 -17.56 -12.37
C LEU A 19 27.26 -16.51 -13.05
N GLU A 20 28.21 -16.97 -13.87
CA GLU A 20 29.09 -16.07 -14.64
C GLU A 20 28.30 -15.19 -15.62
N ALA A 21 27.28 -15.77 -16.28
CA ALA A 21 26.37 -15.06 -17.17
C ALA A 21 25.34 -14.17 -16.42
N ARG A 22 25.32 -14.19 -15.09
CA ARG A 22 24.30 -13.53 -14.23
C ARG A 22 22.87 -13.91 -14.62
N GLN A 23 22.65 -15.19 -14.90
CA GLN A 23 21.34 -15.74 -15.23
C GLN A 23 20.80 -16.62 -14.12
N LEU A 24 19.49 -16.60 -13.94
CA LEU A 24 18.75 -17.50 -13.06
C LEU A 24 17.97 -18.51 -13.90
N ARG A 25 18.33 -19.77 -13.77
CA ARG A 25 17.68 -20.89 -14.42
C ARG A 25 17.01 -21.80 -13.41
N LEU A 26 15.75 -22.13 -13.65
CA LEU A 26 15.03 -23.14 -12.86
C LEU A 26 15.49 -24.55 -13.30
N ILE A 27 15.91 -25.36 -12.34
CA ILE A 27 16.34 -26.74 -12.59
C ILE A 27 15.12 -27.61 -12.92
N GLY A 28 15.20 -28.35 -14.03
CA GLY A 28 14.14 -29.18 -14.57
C GLY A 28 13.24 -28.41 -15.54
N ASP A 29 12.12 -29.01 -15.93
CA ASP A 29 11.14 -28.38 -16.82
C ASP A 29 10.37 -27.26 -16.08
N PRO A 30 10.47 -25.99 -16.51
CA PRO A 30 9.84 -24.87 -15.79
C PRO A 30 8.33 -24.99 -15.71
N VAL A 31 7.66 -25.48 -16.75
CA VAL A 31 6.18 -25.61 -16.76
C VAL A 31 5.73 -26.62 -15.71
N GLN A 32 6.39 -27.79 -15.67
CA GLN A 32 6.12 -28.79 -14.65
C GLN A 32 6.40 -28.25 -13.24
N ARG A 33 7.56 -27.60 -13.05
CA ARG A 33 7.99 -27.08 -11.75
C ARG A 33 7.07 -25.97 -11.22
N TYR A 34 6.48 -25.14 -12.08
CA TYR A 34 5.50 -24.12 -11.68
C TYR A 34 4.15 -24.73 -11.34
N ARG A 35 3.73 -25.82 -12.02
CA ARG A 35 2.53 -26.57 -11.64
C ARG A 35 2.68 -27.26 -10.29
N GLU A 36 3.86 -27.82 -9.98
CA GLU A 36 4.15 -28.43 -8.69
C GLU A 36 4.12 -27.39 -7.54
N ASP A 37 4.70 -26.22 -7.75
CA ASP A 37 4.78 -25.15 -6.75
C ASP A 37 4.78 -23.76 -7.43
N PRO A 38 3.61 -23.13 -7.59
CA PRO A 38 3.49 -21.82 -8.25
C PRO A 38 4.29 -20.70 -7.56
N VAL A 39 4.55 -20.81 -6.26
CA VAL A 39 5.37 -19.84 -5.52
C VAL A 39 6.81 -19.75 -6.08
N ARG A 40 7.27 -20.73 -6.84
CA ARG A 40 8.56 -20.65 -7.53
C ARG A 40 8.63 -19.47 -8.51
N MET A 41 7.50 -19.03 -9.09
CA MET A 41 7.45 -17.81 -9.91
C MET A 41 7.79 -16.56 -9.10
N LEU A 42 7.24 -16.44 -7.88
CA LEU A 42 7.58 -15.34 -6.95
C LEU A 42 9.04 -15.42 -6.48
N ARG A 43 9.55 -16.62 -6.26
CA ARG A 43 10.95 -16.85 -5.89
C ARG A 43 11.91 -16.47 -7.01
N ALA A 44 11.56 -16.77 -8.27
CA ALA A 44 12.33 -16.35 -9.44
C ALA A 44 12.41 -14.82 -9.52
N ALA A 45 11.28 -14.11 -9.44
CA ALA A 45 11.21 -12.65 -9.39
C ALA A 45 12.06 -12.07 -8.25
N ARG A 46 11.93 -12.63 -7.04
CA ARG A 46 12.68 -12.20 -5.86
C ARG A 46 14.19 -12.38 -6.02
N LEU A 47 14.63 -13.53 -6.51
CA LEU A 47 16.07 -13.81 -6.69
C LEU A 47 16.66 -12.93 -7.78
N ALA A 48 15.94 -12.71 -8.89
CA ALA A 48 16.35 -11.79 -9.93
C ALA A 48 16.50 -10.35 -9.38
N ALA A 49 15.53 -9.88 -8.60
CA ALA A 49 15.60 -8.57 -7.96
C ALA A 49 16.75 -8.46 -6.95
N LYS A 50 16.93 -9.49 -6.11
CA LYS A 50 17.97 -9.51 -5.06
C LYS A 50 19.38 -9.52 -5.64
N LEU A 51 19.63 -10.37 -6.64
CA LEU A 51 20.96 -10.59 -7.20
C LEU A 51 21.29 -9.62 -8.35
N GLY A 52 20.27 -8.97 -8.92
CA GLY A 52 20.44 -8.18 -10.16
C GLY A 52 20.76 -9.06 -11.36
N PHE A 53 20.20 -10.28 -11.38
CA PHE A 53 20.36 -11.26 -12.44
C PHE A 53 19.12 -11.28 -13.33
N GLU A 54 19.32 -11.68 -14.60
CA GLU A 54 18.23 -11.91 -15.54
C GLU A 54 17.69 -13.34 -15.41
N LEU A 55 16.39 -13.50 -15.71
CA LEU A 55 15.81 -14.82 -15.80
C LEU A 55 16.15 -15.45 -17.16
N HIS A 56 16.66 -16.69 -17.13
CA HIS A 56 16.87 -17.46 -18.36
C HIS A 56 15.55 -17.56 -19.15
N PRO A 57 15.55 -17.43 -20.50
CA PRO A 57 14.33 -17.39 -21.31
C PRO A 57 13.36 -18.56 -21.05
N ALA A 58 13.87 -19.79 -20.91
CA ALA A 58 13.04 -20.95 -20.60
C ALA A 58 12.37 -20.86 -19.21
N THR A 59 13.02 -20.21 -18.23
CA THR A 59 12.46 -19.98 -16.90
C THR A 59 11.42 -18.86 -16.92
N ARG A 60 11.68 -17.76 -17.66
CA ARG A 60 10.81 -16.59 -17.75
C ARG A 60 9.55 -16.84 -18.56
N GLY A 61 9.70 -17.53 -19.73
CA GLY A 61 8.66 -17.65 -20.74
C GLY A 61 7.29 -18.10 -20.22
N PRO A 62 7.20 -19.18 -19.41
CA PRO A 62 5.91 -19.69 -18.95
C PRO A 62 5.24 -18.85 -17.85
N ILE A 63 5.97 -17.95 -17.17
CA ILE A 63 5.48 -17.32 -15.91
C ILE A 63 4.18 -16.56 -16.13
N ALA A 64 4.13 -15.68 -17.12
CA ALA A 64 2.96 -14.82 -17.34
C ALA A 64 1.67 -15.63 -17.67
N GLU A 65 1.81 -16.73 -18.42
CA GLU A 65 0.68 -17.62 -18.75
C GLU A 65 0.23 -18.45 -17.55
N MET A 66 1.15 -18.73 -16.62
CA MET A 66 0.90 -19.54 -15.44
C MET A 66 0.63 -18.75 -14.17
N ALA A 67 0.67 -17.41 -14.23
CA ALA A 67 0.51 -16.52 -13.08
C ALA A 67 -0.78 -16.80 -12.28
N GLY A 68 -1.88 -17.17 -12.96
CA GLY A 68 -3.14 -17.54 -12.34
C GLY A 68 -3.06 -18.73 -11.37
N LEU A 69 -2.02 -19.56 -11.45
CA LEU A 69 -1.82 -20.64 -10.46
C LEU A 69 -1.56 -20.11 -9.04
N LEU A 70 -1.14 -18.83 -8.89
CA LEU A 70 -1.00 -18.21 -7.58
C LEU A 70 -2.33 -18.11 -6.83
N ASP A 71 -3.45 -18.08 -7.54
CA ASP A 71 -4.78 -17.95 -6.94
C ASP A 71 -5.16 -19.15 -6.05
N ALA A 72 -4.52 -20.31 -6.29
CA ALA A 72 -4.73 -21.53 -5.51
C ALA A 72 -3.77 -21.67 -4.29
N ILE A 73 -2.84 -20.72 -4.12
CA ILE A 73 -1.86 -20.80 -3.02
C ILE A 73 -2.48 -20.30 -1.70
N PRO A 74 -2.27 -21.01 -0.58
CA PRO A 74 -2.76 -20.56 0.72
C PRO A 74 -2.31 -19.12 1.04
N PRO A 75 -3.23 -18.22 1.46
CA PRO A 75 -2.95 -16.80 1.70
C PRO A 75 -1.81 -16.52 2.69
N ALA A 76 -1.67 -17.35 3.72
CA ALA A 76 -0.59 -17.21 4.69
C ALA A 76 0.79 -17.45 4.06
N ARG A 77 0.89 -18.40 3.12
CA ARG A 77 2.12 -18.68 2.39
C ARG A 77 2.49 -17.52 1.46
N LEU A 78 1.51 -16.92 0.79
CA LEU A 78 1.75 -15.72 -0.04
C LEU A 78 2.23 -14.54 0.81
N PHE A 79 1.68 -14.36 2.01
CA PHE A 79 2.16 -13.31 2.93
C PHE A 79 3.64 -13.48 3.28
N ASP A 80 4.10 -14.70 3.59
CA ASP A 80 5.52 -14.96 3.89
C ASP A 80 6.44 -14.68 2.70
N ASP A 81 6.03 -15.03 1.48
CA ASP A 81 6.82 -14.77 0.28
C ASP A 81 6.81 -13.28 -0.10
N LEU A 82 5.70 -12.55 0.14
CA LEU A 82 5.64 -11.09 -0.01
C LEU A 82 6.57 -10.35 0.96
N GLN A 83 6.69 -10.81 2.20
CA GLN A 83 7.68 -10.25 3.11
C GLN A 83 9.11 -10.41 2.56
N LYS A 84 9.44 -11.58 1.99
CA LYS A 84 10.76 -11.81 1.38
C LYS A 84 11.00 -10.97 0.13
N LEU A 85 9.95 -10.66 -0.64
CA LEU A 85 10.00 -9.79 -1.81
C LEU A 85 10.29 -8.33 -1.43
N PHE A 86 9.67 -7.84 -0.35
CA PHE A 86 9.58 -6.41 -0.11
C PHE A 86 10.30 -5.90 1.16
N MET A 87 10.77 -6.79 2.06
CA MET A 87 11.31 -6.36 3.36
C MET A 87 12.82 -6.60 3.50
N TYR A 88 13.57 -6.75 2.39
CA TYR A 88 15.00 -7.12 2.43
C TYR A 88 15.90 -6.24 1.54
N GLY A 89 15.47 -5.01 1.22
CA GLY A 89 16.31 -4.01 0.54
C GLY A 89 16.37 -4.13 -0.99
N HIS A 90 15.37 -4.79 -1.60
CA HIS A 90 15.23 -4.90 -3.05
C HIS A 90 13.75 -4.81 -3.49
N ALA A 91 12.94 -4.12 -2.71
CA ALA A 91 11.50 -4.07 -2.87
C ALA A 91 11.06 -3.43 -4.20
N GLU A 92 11.67 -2.31 -4.58
CA GLU A 92 11.35 -1.62 -5.84
C GLU A 92 11.70 -2.49 -7.06
N ARG A 93 12.86 -3.17 -7.02
CA ARG A 93 13.24 -4.11 -8.08
C ARG A 93 12.32 -5.32 -8.12
N SER A 94 11.87 -5.81 -6.95
CA SER A 94 10.88 -6.88 -6.88
C SER A 94 9.55 -6.46 -7.52
N LEU A 95 9.08 -5.24 -7.29
CA LEU A 95 7.87 -4.71 -7.94
C LEU A 95 8.01 -4.73 -9.47
N ARG A 96 9.14 -4.26 -10.01
CA ARG A 96 9.37 -4.26 -11.45
C ARG A 96 9.25 -5.67 -12.04
N TRP A 97 9.90 -6.65 -11.41
CA TRP A 97 9.80 -8.05 -11.84
C TRP A 97 8.38 -8.60 -11.73
N LEU A 98 7.65 -8.28 -10.66
CA LEU A 98 6.26 -8.74 -10.50
C LEU A 98 5.32 -8.15 -11.58
N LEU A 99 5.51 -6.87 -11.94
CA LEU A 99 4.75 -6.22 -13.02
C LEU A 99 5.10 -6.80 -14.39
N ASP A 100 6.40 -6.93 -14.70
CA ASP A 100 6.89 -7.47 -15.97
C ASP A 100 6.43 -8.92 -16.22
N LEU A 101 6.38 -9.73 -15.15
CA LEU A 101 5.96 -11.13 -15.19
C LEU A 101 4.44 -11.32 -14.98
N LYS A 102 3.66 -10.24 -14.84
CA LYS A 102 2.20 -10.25 -14.61
C LYS A 102 1.78 -11.00 -13.32
N LEU A 103 2.67 -11.07 -12.36
CA LEU A 103 2.39 -11.71 -11.08
C LEU A 103 1.71 -10.76 -10.07
N PHE A 104 1.91 -9.44 -10.22
CA PHE A 104 1.41 -8.45 -9.28
C PHE A 104 -0.12 -8.41 -9.20
N GLU A 105 -0.78 -8.53 -10.33
CA GLU A 105 -2.25 -8.50 -10.46
C GLU A 105 -2.94 -9.64 -9.69
N HIS A 106 -2.28 -10.80 -9.60
CA HIS A 106 -2.78 -11.94 -8.83
C HIS A 106 -2.59 -11.78 -7.33
N LEU A 107 -1.65 -10.94 -6.89
CA LEU A 107 -1.40 -10.64 -5.48
C LEU A 107 -2.26 -9.47 -4.98
N PHE A 108 -2.47 -8.47 -5.85
CA PHE A 108 -3.17 -7.22 -5.54
C PHE A 108 -4.16 -6.86 -6.68
N PRO A 109 -5.25 -7.64 -6.85
CA PRO A 109 -6.18 -7.47 -7.99
C PRO A 109 -6.88 -6.11 -8.01
N GLY A 110 -6.95 -5.43 -6.86
CA GLY A 110 -7.55 -4.11 -6.77
C GLY A 110 -6.63 -2.96 -7.19
N VAL A 111 -5.40 -3.20 -7.68
CA VAL A 111 -4.45 -2.15 -8.05
C VAL A 111 -4.39 -2.02 -9.57
N ASP A 112 -4.53 -0.79 -10.09
CA ASP A 112 -4.31 -0.53 -11.51
C ASP A 112 -2.81 -0.53 -11.84
N THR A 113 -2.38 -1.49 -12.66
CA THR A 113 -0.97 -1.70 -13.02
C THR A 113 -0.55 -1.06 -14.33
N ARG A 114 -1.44 -0.34 -15.02
CA ARG A 114 -1.11 0.35 -16.27
C ARG A 114 -0.01 1.39 -16.06
N PRO A 115 0.83 1.67 -17.08
CA PRO A 115 1.95 2.60 -16.95
C PRO A 115 1.56 4.02 -16.53
N ASP A 116 0.37 4.48 -16.91
CA ASP A 116 -0.22 5.79 -16.61
C ASP A 116 -1.09 5.79 -15.35
N SER A 117 -1.11 4.69 -14.62
CA SER A 117 -1.90 4.52 -13.40
C SER A 117 -1.49 5.50 -12.30
N VAL A 118 -2.48 6.05 -11.61
CA VAL A 118 -2.30 6.86 -10.39
C VAL A 118 -1.97 6.05 -9.15
N ASP A 119 -2.12 4.72 -9.21
CA ASP A 119 -1.90 3.80 -8.08
C ASP A 119 -0.40 3.50 -7.87
N LEU A 120 0.33 3.28 -8.98
CA LEU A 120 1.73 2.86 -8.93
C LEU A 120 2.72 3.87 -8.33
N PRO A 121 2.60 5.19 -8.52
CA PRO A 121 3.55 6.16 -7.96
C PRO A 121 3.69 6.06 -6.45
N LEU A 122 2.58 6.00 -5.69
CA LEU A 122 2.61 5.84 -4.23
C LEU A 122 3.22 4.51 -3.80
N ILE A 123 2.82 3.42 -4.46
CA ILE A 123 3.35 2.08 -4.18
C ILE A 123 4.86 2.07 -4.38
N ARG A 124 5.33 2.60 -5.51
CA ARG A 124 6.77 2.68 -5.82
C ARG A 124 7.52 3.54 -4.81
N ALA A 125 7.00 4.72 -4.45
CA ALA A 125 7.60 5.59 -3.44
C ALA A 125 7.74 4.88 -2.09
N ALA A 126 6.72 4.15 -1.66
CA ALA A 126 6.75 3.38 -0.42
C ALA A 126 7.81 2.25 -0.44
N LEU A 127 7.97 1.55 -1.58
CA LEU A 127 8.96 0.49 -1.73
C LEU A 127 10.38 1.05 -1.78
N VAL A 128 10.61 2.16 -2.50
CA VAL A 128 11.91 2.87 -2.51
C VAL A 128 12.26 3.35 -1.09
N ASN A 129 11.31 3.95 -0.38
CA ASN A 129 11.52 4.37 1.02
C ASN A 129 11.85 3.17 1.92
N THR A 130 11.20 2.03 1.71
CA THR A 130 11.49 0.78 2.43
C THR A 130 12.93 0.33 2.19
N ASP A 131 13.39 0.29 0.95
CA ASP A 131 14.76 -0.10 0.58
C ASP A 131 15.79 0.86 1.19
N GLN A 132 15.55 2.18 1.13
CA GLN A 132 16.41 3.19 1.73
C GLN A 132 16.50 3.05 3.26
N ARG A 133 15.38 2.78 3.94
CA ARG A 133 15.37 2.56 5.39
C ARG A 133 16.17 1.33 5.78
N ILE A 134 16.02 0.24 5.04
CA ILE A 134 16.79 -1.00 5.26
C ILE A 134 18.28 -0.74 5.05
N ALA A 135 18.67 -0.05 3.99
CA ALA A 135 20.07 0.32 3.73
C ALA A 135 20.67 1.21 4.84
N GLN A 136 19.83 1.98 5.54
CA GLN A 136 20.23 2.81 6.69
C GLN A 136 20.16 2.07 8.04
N GLY A 137 19.89 0.76 8.05
CA GLY A 137 19.70 -0.03 9.28
C GLY A 137 18.46 0.33 10.08
N LYS A 138 17.50 1.05 9.49
CA LYS A 138 16.25 1.44 10.15
C LYS A 138 15.22 0.33 10.05
N SER A 139 14.39 0.19 11.06
CA SER A 139 13.29 -0.76 11.07
C SER A 139 12.22 -0.42 10.04
N VAL A 140 11.66 -1.45 9.41
CA VAL A 140 10.52 -1.40 8.52
C VAL A 140 9.44 -2.36 9.01
N THR A 141 8.18 -2.10 8.72
CA THR A 141 7.08 -2.96 9.16
C THR A 141 6.18 -3.33 7.99
N PRO A 142 5.68 -4.58 7.93
CA PRO A 142 4.70 -4.96 6.92
C PRO A 142 3.46 -4.05 6.91
N ALA A 143 3.02 -3.55 8.06
CA ALA A 143 1.85 -2.68 8.17
C ALA A 143 1.94 -1.42 7.30
N PHE A 144 3.10 -0.76 7.27
CA PHE A 144 3.32 0.43 6.46
C PHE A 144 3.31 0.11 4.96
N LEU A 145 3.97 -1.00 4.61
CA LEU A 145 4.01 -1.48 3.23
C LEU A 145 2.60 -1.82 2.73
N PHE A 146 1.84 -2.60 3.50
CA PHE A 146 0.47 -2.95 3.13
C PHE A 146 -0.46 -1.73 3.12
N ALA A 147 -0.18 -0.70 3.93
CA ALA A 147 -0.91 0.56 3.83
C ALA A 147 -0.76 1.20 2.44
N ALA A 148 0.41 1.10 1.82
CA ALA A 148 0.64 1.62 0.46
C ALA A 148 0.10 0.68 -0.62
N LEU A 149 0.33 -0.63 -0.51
CA LEU A 149 -0.11 -1.62 -1.50
C LEU A 149 -1.64 -1.70 -1.62
N LEU A 150 -2.36 -1.54 -0.52
CA LEU A 150 -3.82 -1.62 -0.46
C LEU A 150 -4.51 -0.24 -0.47
N TRP A 151 -3.75 0.85 -0.49
CA TRP A 151 -4.29 2.21 -0.54
C TRP A 151 -5.23 2.45 -1.72
N PRO A 152 -4.91 1.99 -2.95
CA PRO A 152 -5.81 2.14 -4.08
C PRO A 152 -7.16 1.46 -3.86
N SER A 153 -7.17 0.25 -3.33
CA SER A 153 -8.41 -0.47 -3.00
C SER A 153 -9.21 0.27 -1.91
N PHE A 154 -8.53 0.73 -0.86
CA PHE A 154 -9.16 1.50 0.22
C PHE A 154 -9.81 2.80 -0.31
N ARG A 155 -9.14 3.51 -1.19
CA ARG A 155 -9.70 4.73 -1.79
C ARG A 155 -10.94 4.45 -2.63
N ARG A 156 -10.93 3.38 -3.44
CA ARG A 156 -12.09 3.01 -4.26
C ARG A 156 -13.29 2.58 -3.41
N GLU A 157 -13.08 1.78 -2.36
CA GLU A 157 -14.14 1.42 -1.45
C GLU A 157 -14.70 2.63 -0.70
N LEU A 158 -13.84 3.54 -0.26
CA LEU A 158 -14.27 4.77 0.39
C LEU A 158 -15.10 5.66 -0.54
N GLU A 159 -14.68 5.83 -1.78
CA GLU A 159 -15.42 6.59 -2.81
C GLU A 159 -16.76 5.93 -3.12
N ALA A 160 -16.83 4.62 -3.19
CA ALA A 160 -18.07 3.88 -3.39
C ALA A 160 -19.05 4.03 -2.22
N ILE A 161 -18.56 4.19 -0.99
CA ILE A 161 -19.39 4.33 0.23
C ILE A 161 -19.80 5.79 0.47
N ALA A 162 -18.87 6.74 0.34
CA ALA A 162 -19.07 8.14 0.69
C ALA A 162 -19.50 9.01 -0.49
N GLY A 163 -19.25 8.58 -1.72
CA GLY A 163 -19.45 9.41 -2.93
C GLY A 163 -18.60 10.67 -2.89
N ASP A 164 -19.18 11.80 -3.26
CA ASP A 164 -18.52 13.12 -3.29
C ASP A 164 -18.53 13.83 -1.91
N ASP A 165 -19.15 13.24 -0.89
CA ASP A 165 -19.24 13.83 0.44
C ASP A 165 -17.99 13.56 1.28
N GLU A 166 -17.75 14.44 2.29
CA GLU A 166 -16.71 14.19 3.30
C GLU A 166 -17.03 12.90 4.08
N ALA A 167 -16.13 11.92 4.03
CA ALA A 167 -16.36 10.62 4.64
C ALA A 167 -16.49 10.71 6.16
N THR A 168 -17.46 10.00 6.73
CA THR A 168 -17.59 9.87 8.19
C THR A 168 -16.58 8.87 8.74
N PRO A 169 -16.25 8.93 10.06
CA PRO A 169 -15.42 7.91 10.69
C PRO A 169 -15.93 6.48 10.49
N GLU A 170 -17.25 6.27 10.53
CA GLU A 170 -17.88 4.98 10.31
C GLU A 170 -17.64 4.47 8.89
N GLN A 171 -17.76 5.34 7.88
CA GLN A 171 -17.50 5.00 6.48
C GLN A 171 -16.04 4.67 6.22
N LEU A 172 -15.11 5.39 6.87
CA LEU A 172 -13.68 5.07 6.82
C LEU A 172 -13.39 3.67 7.39
N HIS A 173 -14.04 3.31 8.51
CA HIS A 173 -13.89 1.98 9.09
C HIS A 173 -14.50 0.91 8.19
N GLU A 174 -15.68 1.14 7.65
CA GLU A 174 -16.36 0.21 6.74
C GLU A 174 -15.54 -0.05 5.47
N ALA A 175 -14.98 1.00 4.84
CA ALA A 175 -14.12 0.86 3.68
C ALA A 175 -12.88 0.00 4.00
N ALA A 176 -12.26 0.24 5.16
CA ALA A 176 -11.11 -0.55 5.59
C ALA A 176 -11.48 -2.03 5.85
N ASP A 177 -12.64 -2.29 6.44
CA ASP A 177 -13.12 -3.66 6.69
C ASP A 177 -13.35 -4.40 5.38
N ARG A 178 -14.02 -3.80 4.40
CA ARG A 178 -14.26 -4.39 3.09
C ARG A 178 -12.95 -4.77 2.38
N VAL A 179 -11.95 -3.87 2.38
CA VAL A 179 -10.64 -4.16 1.79
C VAL A 179 -9.95 -5.32 2.48
N PHE A 180 -9.98 -5.40 3.81
CA PHE A 180 -9.34 -6.52 4.52
C PHE A 180 -10.09 -7.83 4.31
N ASP A 181 -11.40 -7.83 4.26
CA ASP A 181 -12.22 -9.02 4.00
C ASP A 181 -11.95 -9.57 2.61
N GLU A 182 -11.94 -8.71 1.58
CA GLU A 182 -11.59 -9.08 0.21
C GLU A 182 -10.16 -9.64 0.12
N HIS A 183 -9.20 -8.97 0.79
CA HIS A 183 -7.79 -9.33 0.68
C HIS A 183 -7.38 -10.54 1.52
N THR A 184 -8.13 -10.88 2.58
CA THR A 184 -7.83 -12.04 3.44
C THR A 184 -7.85 -13.34 2.65
N GLY A 185 -8.67 -13.45 1.62
CA GLY A 185 -8.69 -14.59 0.70
C GLY A 185 -7.47 -14.71 -0.22
N ARG A 186 -6.73 -13.62 -0.43
CA ARG A 186 -5.53 -13.55 -1.28
C ARG A 186 -4.24 -13.60 -0.49
N VAL A 187 -4.08 -12.67 0.44
CA VAL A 187 -2.90 -12.54 1.29
C VAL A 187 -3.35 -12.34 2.72
N ALA A 188 -3.11 -13.34 3.56
CA ALA A 188 -3.53 -13.32 4.96
C ALA A 188 -2.65 -12.36 5.78
N LEU A 189 -3.01 -11.07 5.78
CA LEU A 189 -2.31 -10.08 6.60
C LEU A 189 -2.63 -10.32 8.09
N PRO A 190 -1.64 -10.67 8.94
CA PRO A 190 -1.86 -10.90 10.36
C PRO A 190 -2.50 -9.69 11.05
N ARG A 191 -3.41 -9.95 12.00
CA ARG A 191 -4.24 -8.92 12.67
C ARG A 191 -3.43 -7.78 13.28
N ARG A 192 -2.24 -8.08 13.80
CA ARG A 192 -1.31 -7.06 14.34
C ARG A 192 -0.85 -6.04 13.29
N PHE A 193 -0.79 -6.42 12.01
CA PHE A 193 -0.42 -5.52 10.92
C PHE A 193 -1.64 -4.82 10.32
N SER A 194 -2.75 -5.54 10.09
CA SER A 194 -3.97 -4.91 9.55
C SER A 194 -4.52 -3.83 10.47
N ALA A 195 -4.44 -3.99 11.78
CA ALA A 195 -4.83 -2.95 12.74
C ALA A 195 -4.00 -1.66 12.57
N VAL A 196 -2.68 -1.79 12.41
CA VAL A 196 -1.81 -0.61 12.20
C VAL A 196 -2.01 -0.01 10.81
N THR A 197 -2.19 -0.84 9.78
CA THR A 197 -2.53 -0.39 8.42
C THR A 197 -3.80 0.46 8.43
N ARG A 198 -4.85 -0.02 9.10
CA ARG A 198 -6.11 0.72 9.29
C ARG A 198 -5.87 2.07 9.97
N GLU A 199 -5.13 2.09 11.08
CA GLU A 199 -4.82 3.36 11.77
C GLU A 199 -4.11 4.36 10.85
N ILE A 200 -3.15 3.91 10.02
CA ILE A 200 -2.48 4.76 9.03
C ILE A 200 -3.50 5.39 8.08
N TRP A 201 -4.45 4.62 7.54
CA TRP A 201 -5.48 5.11 6.62
C TRP A 201 -6.42 6.10 7.29
N LEU A 202 -6.94 5.79 8.47
CA LEU A 202 -7.87 6.65 9.22
C LEU A 202 -7.24 7.99 9.62
N LEU A 203 -5.90 8.05 9.74
CA LEU A 203 -5.22 9.31 10.01
C LEU A 203 -5.12 10.20 8.78
N GLN A 204 -5.24 9.68 7.54
CA GLN A 204 -5.00 10.45 6.33
C GLN A 204 -6.00 11.59 6.15
N ASP A 205 -7.27 11.38 6.48
CA ASP A 205 -8.29 12.43 6.48
C ASP A 205 -7.92 13.56 7.46
N ARG A 206 -7.44 13.22 8.65
CA ARG A 206 -7.01 14.21 9.66
C ARG A 206 -5.79 15.02 9.22
N PHE A 207 -4.90 14.44 8.40
CA PHE A 207 -3.80 15.17 7.78
C PHE A 207 -4.28 16.10 6.68
N ALA A 208 -5.29 15.70 5.91
CA ALA A 208 -5.83 16.46 4.80
C ALA A 208 -6.66 17.68 5.23
N THR A 209 -7.36 17.60 6.37
CA THR A 209 -8.29 18.65 6.86
C THR A 209 -7.91 19.17 8.26
N PRO A 210 -6.67 19.69 8.46
CA PRO A 210 -6.23 20.12 9.77
C PRO A 210 -6.85 21.47 10.18
N THR A 211 -7.25 21.55 11.45
CA THR A 211 -7.39 22.83 12.18
C THR A 211 -6.30 22.88 13.27
N PRO A 212 -5.91 24.05 13.80
CA PRO A 212 -4.88 24.14 14.85
C PRO A 212 -5.12 23.18 16.01
N ALA A 213 -6.37 23.08 16.49
CA ALA A 213 -6.72 22.19 17.59
C ALA A 213 -6.63 20.70 17.22
N ARG A 214 -7.11 20.33 16.01
CA ARG A 214 -7.00 18.95 15.49
C ARG A 214 -5.55 18.58 15.26
N ALA A 215 -4.75 19.48 14.68
CA ALA A 215 -3.33 19.27 14.40
C ALA A 215 -2.53 19.02 15.68
N ARG A 216 -2.73 19.81 16.75
CA ARG A 216 -2.08 19.57 18.05
C ARG A 216 -2.43 18.22 18.65
N ARG A 217 -3.67 17.77 18.49
CA ARG A 217 -4.10 16.44 18.94
C ARG A 217 -3.46 15.34 18.09
N LEU A 218 -3.37 15.56 16.78
CA LEU A 218 -2.81 14.58 15.84
C LEU A 218 -1.31 14.36 16.07
N ILE A 219 -0.51 15.40 16.31
CA ILE A 219 0.94 15.29 16.61
C ILE A 219 1.20 14.42 17.86
N ARG A 220 0.28 14.44 18.83
CA ARG A 220 0.39 13.61 20.05
C ARG A 220 -0.12 12.19 19.88
N HIS A 221 -0.64 11.84 18.69
CA HIS A 221 -1.18 10.52 18.45
C HIS A 221 -0.06 9.46 18.40
N PRO A 222 -0.20 8.28 19.05
CA PRO A 222 0.85 7.25 19.08
C PRO A 222 1.33 6.79 17.71
N LYS A 223 0.46 6.86 16.70
CA LYS A 223 0.76 6.51 15.31
C LYS A 223 1.00 7.73 14.41
N PHE A 224 1.19 8.92 15.00
CA PHE A 224 1.44 10.13 14.22
C PHE A 224 2.57 9.93 13.22
N ARG A 225 3.70 9.39 13.66
CA ARG A 225 4.87 9.22 12.80
C ARG A 225 4.59 8.35 11.58
N ALA A 226 3.94 7.21 11.76
CA ALA A 226 3.59 6.32 10.65
C ALA A 226 2.56 6.97 9.69
N GLY A 227 1.53 7.65 10.24
CA GLY A 227 0.56 8.38 9.43
C GLY A 227 1.18 9.55 8.67
N TYR A 228 2.10 10.30 9.30
CA TYR A 228 2.82 11.41 8.68
C TYR A 228 3.76 10.93 7.57
N ASP A 229 4.58 9.90 7.82
CA ASP A 229 5.47 9.34 6.80
C ASP A 229 4.67 8.88 5.58
N PHE A 230 3.50 8.27 5.82
CA PHE A 230 2.59 7.86 4.75
C PHE A 230 1.98 9.07 4.00
N PHE A 231 1.60 10.12 4.73
CA PHE A 231 1.06 11.35 4.13
C PHE A 231 2.10 12.06 3.25
N VAL A 232 3.36 12.09 3.67
CA VAL A 232 4.47 12.63 2.86
C VAL A 232 4.65 11.84 1.56
N LEU A 233 4.64 10.51 1.61
CA LEU A 233 4.71 9.68 0.40
C LEU A 233 3.52 9.92 -0.55
N ARG A 234 2.32 10.14 0.00
CA ARG A 234 1.17 10.54 -0.81
C ARG A 234 1.39 11.89 -1.49
N ALA A 235 2.00 12.84 -0.79
CA ALA A 235 2.30 14.16 -1.32
C ALA A 235 3.40 14.13 -2.41
N GLU A 236 4.29 13.15 -2.38
CA GLU A 236 5.25 12.91 -3.48
C GLU A 236 4.54 12.42 -4.76
N ALA A 237 3.46 11.65 -4.60
CA ALA A 237 2.66 11.13 -5.71
C ALA A 237 1.55 12.10 -6.16
N ASP A 238 1.10 13.02 -5.27
CA ASP A 238 0.04 13.98 -5.51
C ASP A 238 0.50 15.42 -5.15
N PRO A 239 0.87 16.23 -6.14
CA PRO A 239 1.36 17.61 -5.92
C PRO A 239 0.36 18.52 -5.17
N ALA A 240 -0.94 18.21 -5.18
CA ALA A 240 -1.95 18.99 -4.45
C ALA A 240 -1.76 18.91 -2.93
N LEU A 241 -1.10 17.87 -2.43
CA LEU A 241 -0.80 17.66 -1.02
C LEU A 241 0.55 18.27 -0.57
N ALA A 242 1.40 18.72 -1.50
CA ALA A 242 2.79 19.11 -1.23
C ALA A 242 2.91 20.25 -0.20
N ASP A 243 2.11 21.33 -0.36
CA ASP A 243 2.12 22.46 0.57
C ASP A 243 1.70 22.02 1.99
N LEU A 244 0.69 21.18 2.08
CA LEU A 244 0.20 20.67 3.36
C LEU A 244 1.20 19.73 4.03
N ALA A 245 1.91 18.88 3.26
CA ALA A 245 2.97 18.05 3.77
C ALA A 245 4.16 18.88 4.31
N ALA A 246 4.53 19.96 3.61
CA ALA A 246 5.54 20.91 4.08
C ALA A 246 5.13 21.58 5.40
N ARG A 247 3.87 22.00 5.55
CA ARG A 247 3.33 22.54 6.81
C ARG A 247 3.40 21.54 7.95
N TRP A 248 3.04 20.27 7.71
CA TRP A 248 3.16 19.21 8.70
C TRP A 248 4.62 18.92 9.09
N THR A 249 5.55 19.04 8.15
CA THR A 249 6.98 18.93 8.43
C THR A 249 7.44 20.06 9.36
N GLN A 250 7.07 21.29 9.06
CA GLN A 250 7.40 22.47 9.86
C GLN A 250 6.73 22.40 11.24
N ALA A 251 5.51 21.91 11.33
CA ALA A 251 4.75 21.79 12.58
C ALA A 251 5.41 20.91 13.64
N GLN A 252 6.32 20.02 13.25
CA GLN A 252 7.09 19.20 14.19
C GLN A 252 8.26 19.96 14.83
N GLN A 253 8.56 21.17 14.36
CA GLN A 253 9.72 21.98 14.80
C GLN A 253 9.32 23.28 15.50
N VAL A 254 8.03 23.62 15.51
CA VAL A 254 7.52 24.88 16.06
C VAL A 254 6.43 24.64 17.09
N GLU A 255 6.23 25.61 18.00
CA GLU A 255 5.23 25.55 19.06
C GLU A 255 4.38 26.83 19.15
N GLY A 256 3.35 26.81 19.97
CA GLY A 256 2.55 27.99 20.33
C GLY A 256 1.85 28.66 19.16
N ALA A 257 2.02 29.96 19.01
CA ALA A 257 1.35 30.77 17.99
C ALA A 257 1.85 30.46 16.57
N ASP A 258 3.13 30.10 16.41
CA ASP A 258 3.69 29.76 15.09
C ASP A 258 3.15 28.45 14.57
N PHE A 259 2.95 27.47 15.44
CA PHE A 259 2.24 26.24 15.12
C PHE A 259 0.81 26.53 14.60
N ASP A 260 0.07 27.39 15.32
CA ASP A 260 -1.31 27.71 14.93
C ASP A 260 -1.40 28.43 13.58
N ARG A 261 -0.42 29.26 13.25
CA ARG A 261 -0.38 29.98 11.96
C ARG A 261 -0.30 29.00 10.79
N LEU A 262 0.42 27.88 10.93
CA LEU A 262 0.55 26.89 9.86
C LEU A 262 -0.80 26.30 9.41
N PHE A 263 -1.79 26.20 10.32
CA PHE A 263 -3.08 25.57 10.07
C PHE A 263 -4.28 26.53 10.11
N LYS A 264 -4.04 27.84 10.23
CA LYS A 264 -5.08 28.88 10.12
C LYS A 264 -5.38 29.26 8.66
N LEU A 265 -4.41 29.05 7.75
CA LEU A 265 -4.55 29.37 6.33
C LEU A 265 -5.12 28.16 5.58
N PRO A 266 -6.08 28.36 4.66
CA PRO A 266 -6.49 27.28 3.75
C PRO A 266 -5.26 26.82 2.94
N PRO A 267 -5.20 25.54 2.53
CA PRO A 267 -4.13 25.06 1.65
C PRO A 267 -4.13 25.86 0.34
N ALA A 268 -2.92 26.16 -0.15
CA ALA A 268 -2.76 26.84 -1.43
C ALA A 268 -3.38 25.94 -2.53
N GLY A 269 -4.40 26.43 -3.22
CA GLY A 269 -5.12 25.66 -4.24
C GLY A 269 -6.52 25.18 -3.85
N ALA A 270 -6.93 25.30 -2.61
CA ALA A 270 -8.33 25.09 -2.24
C ALA A 270 -9.19 26.22 -2.83
N ALA A 271 -9.74 26.01 -4.03
CA ALA A 271 -10.81 26.86 -4.55
C ALA A 271 -11.96 26.87 -3.52
N LYS A 272 -12.36 28.05 -3.05
CA LYS A 272 -13.54 28.19 -2.20
C LYS A 272 -14.71 27.55 -2.93
N PRO A 273 -15.44 26.58 -2.35
CA PRO A 273 -16.71 26.19 -2.92
C PRO A 273 -17.59 27.43 -2.94
N ALA A 274 -18.02 27.85 -4.14
CA ALA A 274 -18.91 28.97 -4.34
C ALA A 274 -20.20 28.72 -3.58
N GLY A 275 -20.39 29.48 -2.53
CA GLY A 275 -21.62 29.80 -1.86
C GLY A 275 -22.76 28.77 -1.83
N ALA A 276 -22.68 27.75 -1.05
CA ALA A 276 -23.85 27.03 -0.57
C ALA A 276 -24.38 27.72 0.71
N LYS A 277 -25.26 28.70 0.56
CA LYS A 277 -26.09 29.21 1.67
C LYS A 277 -26.91 28.04 2.21
N ARG A 278 -26.49 27.46 3.31
CA ARG A 278 -27.22 26.45 4.08
C ARG A 278 -28.53 27.05 4.55
N LYS A 279 -29.65 26.85 3.78
CA LYS A 279 -31.00 27.11 4.24
C LYS A 279 -31.29 26.19 5.43
N ARG A 280 -31.17 26.72 6.63
CA ARG A 280 -31.61 26.11 7.89
C ARG A 280 -33.10 25.86 7.82
N ARG A 281 -33.53 24.68 7.40
CA ARG A 281 -34.93 24.24 7.35
C ARG A 281 -35.44 24.10 8.80
N ARG A 282 -36.03 25.17 9.30
CA ARG A 282 -36.79 25.21 10.55
C ARG A 282 -37.94 24.20 10.46
N ARG A 283 -37.84 23.09 11.16
CA ARG A 283 -38.92 22.14 11.37
C ARG A 283 -40.00 22.86 12.20
N ARG A 284 -41.09 23.32 11.51
CA ARG A 284 -42.32 23.76 12.18
C ARG A 284 -42.99 22.51 12.74
N THR A 285 -43.00 22.32 14.04
CA THR A 285 -43.87 21.39 14.73
C THR A 285 -45.32 21.89 14.55
N ALA A 286 -46.10 21.12 13.83
CA ALA A 286 -47.55 21.34 13.75
C ALA A 286 -48.18 20.91 15.09
N LYS A 287 -48.93 21.84 15.66
CA LYS A 287 -49.77 21.64 16.84
C LYS A 287 -51.01 20.80 16.41
N PRO A 288 -51.42 19.78 17.12
CA PRO A 288 -52.66 19.06 16.79
C PRO A 288 -53.88 19.94 17.12
N GLY A 289 -54.77 20.03 16.13
CA GLY A 289 -56.08 20.69 16.32
C GLY A 289 -57.05 19.80 17.11
N PRO A 290 -58.08 20.40 17.73
CA PRO A 290 -59.05 19.66 18.56
C PRO A 290 -59.98 18.80 17.71
N ALA A 291 -60.38 17.67 18.28
CA ALA A 291 -61.37 16.74 17.71
C ALA A 291 -62.77 17.35 17.61
N PRO A 292 -63.59 17.00 16.60
CA PRO A 292 -64.97 17.40 16.56
C PRO A 292 -65.84 16.50 17.48
N ASP A 293 -66.71 17.15 18.21
CA ASP A 293 -67.78 16.54 19.01
C ASP A 293 -68.73 15.75 18.12
N ALA A 294 -69.06 14.54 18.62
CA ALA A 294 -70.13 13.71 18.09
C ALA A 294 -71.47 14.19 18.65
N GLY A 295 -72.42 14.51 17.78
CA GLY A 295 -73.81 14.56 18.04
C GLY A 295 -74.51 13.44 17.25
#